data_4ce971e76d3c8be4914dd846abdce510
#
_entry.id   4ce971e76d3c8be4914dd846abdce510
#
_cell.length_a   1.000
_cell.length_b   1.000
_cell.length_c   1.000
_cell.angle_alpha   90.00
_cell.angle_beta   90.00
_cell.angle_gamma   90.00
#
_symmetry.space_group_name_H-M   'P 1'
#
loop_
_entity.id
_entity.type
_entity.pdbx_description
1 polymer ?
#
loop_
_entity_poly.entity_id
_entity_poly.type
_entity_poly.pdbx_seq_one_letter_code
_entity_poly.pdbx_strand_id
1 'polypeptide(L)'
;MYSKVPVFDPSSVHEAYEMIQEAFDFSEKYHTPVFFRPTTRVDHGYESIDVKEPSEYYQTKPEGFVKDASKWVIFPRLSVKNHALIEKRNADLTKVFSEYKRNFVKEVEKE
;
A
#
# COMPACT_ATOMS: atom_id res chain seq x y z
N MET A 1 -5.08 -3.58 14.12
CA MET A 1 -5.62 -2.56 13.20
C MET A 1 -6.96 -3.03 12.67
N TYR A 2 -8.03 -2.26 12.87
CA TYR A 2 -9.39 -2.68 12.51
C TYR A 2 -9.64 -2.75 10.99
N SER A 3 -8.99 -1.90 10.21
CA SER A 3 -9.21 -1.81 8.77
C SER A 3 -8.72 -3.01 7.97
N LYS A 4 -7.78 -3.79 8.50
CA LYS A 4 -7.14 -4.92 7.80
C LYS A 4 -6.60 -4.54 6.40
N VAL A 5 -6.15 -3.30 6.27
CA VAL A 5 -5.62 -2.71 5.04
C VAL A 5 -4.15 -2.39 5.24
N PRO A 6 -3.29 -2.66 4.25
CA PRO A 6 -1.88 -2.29 4.28
C PRO A 6 -1.68 -0.79 4.50
N VAL A 7 -0.62 -0.41 5.22
CA VAL A 7 -0.28 0.98 5.49
C VAL A 7 1.17 1.22 5.09
N PHE A 8 1.38 2.24 4.27
CA PHE A 8 2.68 2.79 3.93
C PHE A 8 2.89 4.07 4.74
N ASP A 9 4.00 4.14 5.46
CA ASP A 9 4.27 5.19 6.46
C ASP A 9 5.68 5.76 6.23
N PRO A 10 5.81 6.73 5.31
CA PRO A 10 7.09 7.31 4.97
C PRO A 10 7.65 8.15 6.13
N SER A 11 8.97 8.11 6.31
CA SER A 11 9.70 8.82 7.34
C SER A 11 10.31 10.16 6.88
N SER A 12 10.42 10.38 5.56
CA SER A 12 10.95 11.61 4.95
C SER A 12 10.14 12.01 3.72
N VAL A 13 10.36 13.22 3.22
CA VAL A 13 9.74 13.72 1.99
C VAL A 13 10.23 12.93 0.77
N HIS A 14 11.53 12.62 0.72
CA HIS A 14 12.11 11.80 -0.34
C HIS A 14 11.48 10.40 -0.36
N GLU A 15 11.39 9.76 0.80
CA GLU A 15 10.77 8.44 0.91
C GLU A 15 9.29 8.47 0.53
N ALA A 16 8.56 9.54 0.88
CA ALA A 16 7.16 9.71 0.50
C ALA A 16 6.99 9.77 -1.02
N TYR A 17 7.87 10.50 -1.71
CA TYR A 17 7.85 10.61 -3.18
C TYR A 17 8.05 9.25 -3.87
N GLU A 18 8.98 8.45 -3.39
CA GLU A 18 9.22 7.12 -3.97
C GLU A 18 8.16 6.09 -3.56
N MET A 19 7.76 6.12 -2.29
CA MET A 19 6.86 5.13 -1.71
C MET A 19 5.43 5.26 -2.25
N ILE A 20 4.99 6.45 -2.67
CA ILE A 20 3.65 6.62 -3.23
C ILE A 20 3.46 5.78 -4.50
N GLN A 21 4.44 5.73 -5.37
CA GLN A 21 4.38 4.89 -6.56
C GLN A 21 4.33 3.41 -6.18
N GLU A 22 5.18 2.99 -5.25
CA GLU A 22 5.18 1.61 -4.74
C GLU A 22 3.83 1.23 -4.11
N ALA A 23 3.16 2.18 -3.44
CA ALA A 23 1.84 1.96 -2.85
C ALA A 23 0.75 1.71 -3.92
N PHE A 24 0.78 2.47 -5.02
CA PHE A 24 -0.12 2.22 -6.16
C PHE A 24 0.16 0.86 -6.80
N ASP A 25 1.41 0.54 -7.10
CA ASP A 25 1.79 -0.75 -7.69
C ASP A 25 1.39 -1.92 -6.79
N PHE A 26 1.53 -1.74 -5.49
CA PHE A 26 1.12 -2.72 -4.49
C PHE A 26 -0.41 -2.92 -4.49
N SER A 27 -1.16 -1.83 -4.51
CA SER A 27 -2.63 -1.85 -4.55
C SER A 27 -3.14 -2.64 -5.76
N GLU A 28 -2.58 -2.36 -6.94
CA GLU A 28 -2.94 -3.06 -8.18
C GLU A 28 -2.54 -4.54 -8.13
N LYS A 29 -1.30 -4.83 -7.73
CA LYS A 29 -0.77 -6.20 -7.68
C LYS A 29 -1.56 -7.13 -6.76
N TYR A 30 -1.97 -6.63 -5.60
CA TYR A 30 -2.64 -7.44 -4.57
C TYR A 30 -4.15 -7.23 -4.50
N HIS A 31 -4.71 -6.41 -5.39
CA HIS A 31 -6.14 -6.08 -5.44
C HIS A 31 -6.69 -5.68 -4.06
N THR A 32 -5.99 -4.78 -3.38
CA THR A 32 -6.35 -4.29 -2.06
C THR A 32 -6.15 -2.79 -1.97
N PRO A 33 -7.08 -2.04 -1.35
CA PRO A 33 -6.79 -0.66 -1.04
C PRO A 33 -5.60 -0.59 -0.09
N VAL A 34 -4.85 0.49 -0.14
CA VAL A 34 -3.73 0.78 0.77
C VAL A 34 -3.93 2.14 1.42
N PHE A 35 -3.47 2.29 2.65
CA PHE A 35 -3.31 3.59 3.26
C PHE A 35 -1.89 4.10 3.01
N PHE A 36 -1.81 5.33 2.57
CA PHE A 36 -0.59 6.10 2.56
C PHE A 36 -0.70 7.15 3.67
N ARG A 37 0.18 7.05 4.68
CA ARG A 37 0.02 7.79 5.94
C ARG A 37 1.29 8.57 6.29
N PRO A 38 1.63 9.64 5.58
CA PRO A 38 2.69 10.52 6.01
C PRO A 38 2.31 11.22 7.33
N THR A 39 3.31 11.55 8.12
CA THR A 39 3.12 12.40 9.29
C THR A 39 3.00 13.86 8.87
N THR A 40 2.40 14.71 9.70
CA THR A 40 2.32 16.17 9.46
C THR A 40 3.71 16.77 9.17
N ARG A 41 4.76 16.24 9.78
CA ARG A 41 6.12 16.70 9.54
C ARG A 41 6.59 16.41 8.11
N VAL A 42 6.21 15.27 7.56
CA VAL A 42 6.52 14.91 6.16
C VAL A 42 5.66 15.72 5.20
N ASP A 43 4.36 15.87 5.49
CA ASP A 43 3.42 16.62 4.64
C ASP A 43 3.78 18.11 4.49
N HIS A 44 4.36 18.71 5.52
CA HIS A 44 4.81 20.11 5.52
C HIS A 44 6.33 20.25 5.37
N GLY A 45 7.04 19.14 5.11
CA GLY A 45 8.48 19.14 4.90
C GLY A 45 8.87 19.62 3.52
N TYR A 46 10.11 20.04 3.39
CA TYR A 46 10.76 20.39 2.12
C TYR A 46 12.08 19.64 2.01
N GLU A 47 12.32 19.05 0.86
CA GLU A 47 13.54 18.30 0.59
C GLU A 47 13.87 18.42 -0.90
N SER A 48 15.17 18.47 -1.24
CA SER A 48 15.58 18.37 -2.64
C SER A 48 15.56 16.92 -3.07
N ILE A 49 14.81 16.62 -4.11
CA ILE A 49 14.68 15.27 -4.67
C ILE A 49 15.00 15.29 -6.16
N ASP A 50 15.56 14.20 -6.65
CA ASP A 50 15.70 13.98 -8.08
C ASP A 50 14.36 13.49 -8.64
N VAL A 51 13.78 14.31 -9.52
CA VAL A 51 12.50 13.99 -10.16
C VAL A 51 12.77 13.21 -11.44
N LYS A 52 12.06 12.13 -11.62
CA LYS A 52 12.14 11.33 -12.86
C LYS A 52 11.70 12.15 -14.07
N GLU A 53 12.29 11.86 -15.22
CA GLU A 53 11.82 12.43 -16.47
C GLU A 53 10.39 11.98 -16.79
N PRO A 54 9.57 12.84 -17.43
CA PRO A 54 8.18 12.49 -17.75
C PRO A 54 8.00 11.19 -18.51
N SER A 55 8.98 10.79 -19.30
CA SER A 55 8.99 9.52 -20.06
C SER A 55 9.19 8.27 -19.19
N GLU A 56 9.69 8.43 -17.97
CA GLU A 56 9.92 7.33 -17.02
C GLU A 56 8.68 6.99 -16.19
N TYR A 57 7.65 7.85 -16.26
CA TYR A 57 6.37 7.56 -15.60
C TYR A 57 5.51 6.74 -16.54
N TYR A 58 5.08 5.59 -16.09
CA TYR A 58 4.08 4.81 -16.81
C TYR A 58 2.70 5.01 -16.20
N GLN A 59 1.70 5.05 -17.05
CA GLN A 59 0.31 5.05 -16.62
C GLN A 59 -0.29 3.67 -16.85
N THR A 60 -0.69 3.03 -15.78
CA THR A 60 -1.50 1.82 -15.89
C THR A 60 -2.88 2.20 -16.39
N LYS A 61 -3.29 1.64 -17.55
CA LYS A 61 -4.66 1.83 -18.03
C LYS A 61 -5.60 1.05 -17.12
N PRO A 62 -6.61 1.70 -16.50
CA PRO A 62 -7.57 0.98 -15.71
C PRO A 62 -8.35 -0.01 -16.59
N GLU A 63 -8.55 -1.22 -16.10
CA GLU A 63 -9.34 -2.26 -16.79
C GLU A 63 -10.82 -1.86 -16.96
N GLY A 64 -11.25 -0.79 -16.29
CA GLY A 64 -12.64 -0.40 -16.20
C GLY A 64 -13.42 -1.28 -15.23
N PHE A 65 -14.73 -1.11 -15.20
CA PHE A 65 -15.60 -1.91 -14.33
C PHE A 65 -15.97 -3.24 -15.00
N VAL A 66 -15.42 -4.32 -14.50
CA VAL A 66 -15.78 -5.67 -14.91
C VAL A 66 -17.01 -6.13 -14.10
N LYS A 67 -18.13 -6.39 -14.77
CA LYS A 67 -19.33 -6.94 -14.14
C LYS A 67 -19.07 -8.38 -13.69
N ASP A 68 -19.07 -8.60 -12.39
CA ASP A 68 -19.00 -9.92 -11.78
C ASP A 68 -19.92 -9.99 -10.56
N ALA A 69 -21.10 -10.55 -10.74
CA ALA A 69 -22.08 -10.70 -9.67
C ALA A 69 -21.59 -11.60 -8.53
N SER A 70 -20.70 -12.54 -8.82
CA SER A 70 -20.10 -13.41 -7.81
C SER A 70 -19.10 -12.69 -6.89
N LYS A 71 -18.59 -11.55 -7.33
CA LYS A 71 -17.59 -10.74 -6.62
C LYS A 71 -18.20 -9.50 -5.96
N TRP A 72 -19.15 -8.85 -6.66
CA TRP A 72 -19.60 -7.50 -6.29
C TRP A 72 -20.97 -7.44 -5.63
N VAL A 73 -21.79 -8.48 -5.74
CA VAL A 73 -23.09 -8.51 -5.08
C VAL A 73 -22.92 -8.78 -3.60
N ILE A 74 -23.24 -7.78 -2.79
CA ILE A 74 -23.13 -7.89 -1.32
C ILE A 74 -24.36 -8.68 -0.82
N PHE A 75 -24.12 -9.95 -0.56
CA PHE A 75 -25.07 -10.87 0.07
C PHE A 75 -24.37 -11.56 1.26
N PRO A 76 -25.06 -11.89 2.36
CA PRO A 76 -24.42 -12.44 3.56
C PRO A 76 -23.48 -13.62 3.29
N ARG A 77 -23.89 -14.54 2.45
CA ARG A 77 -23.06 -15.69 2.05
C ARG A 77 -21.78 -15.27 1.34
N LEU A 78 -21.85 -14.26 0.46
CA LEU A 78 -20.68 -13.74 -0.24
C LEU A 78 -19.79 -12.96 0.71
N SER A 79 -20.34 -12.19 1.64
CA SER A 79 -19.60 -11.47 2.64
C SER A 79 -18.73 -12.39 3.51
N VAL A 80 -19.28 -13.51 3.97
CA VAL A 80 -18.52 -14.52 4.74
C VAL A 80 -17.35 -15.07 3.91
N LYS A 81 -17.60 -15.42 2.65
CA LYS A 81 -16.56 -15.89 1.72
C LYS A 81 -15.46 -14.82 1.51
N ASN A 82 -15.87 -13.58 1.29
CA ASN A 82 -14.93 -12.49 1.07
C ASN A 82 -14.10 -12.20 2.33
N HIS A 83 -14.69 -12.29 3.52
CA HIS A 83 -13.94 -12.19 4.77
C HIS A 83 -12.84 -13.24 4.88
N ALA A 84 -13.14 -14.49 4.59
CA ALA A 84 -12.13 -15.56 4.59
C ALA A 84 -10.98 -15.29 3.59
N LEU A 85 -11.31 -14.75 2.41
CA LEU A 85 -10.31 -14.35 1.40
C LEU A 85 -9.44 -13.18 1.89
N ILE A 86 -10.03 -12.19 2.58
CA ILE A 86 -9.31 -11.07 3.17
C ILE A 86 -8.33 -11.57 4.24
N GLU A 87 -8.76 -12.45 5.14
CA GLU A 87 -7.89 -13.01 6.18
C GLU A 87 -6.72 -13.79 5.58
N LYS A 88 -6.98 -14.62 4.58
CA LYS A 88 -5.92 -15.34 3.87
C LYS A 88 -4.93 -14.37 3.20
N ARG A 89 -5.44 -13.38 2.47
CA ARG A 89 -4.61 -12.35 1.85
C ARG A 89 -3.74 -11.62 2.87
N ASN A 90 -4.30 -11.23 4.01
CA ASN A 90 -3.56 -10.54 5.05
C ASN A 90 -2.45 -11.41 5.67
N ALA A 91 -2.68 -12.70 5.81
CA ALA A 91 -1.64 -13.63 6.25
C ALA A 91 -0.48 -13.72 5.23
N ASP A 92 -0.81 -13.77 3.94
CA ASP A 92 0.19 -13.77 2.86
C ASP A 92 0.95 -12.43 2.80
N LEU A 93 0.23 -11.30 2.92
CA LEU A 93 0.82 -9.96 2.93
C LEU A 93 1.72 -9.69 4.13
N THR A 94 1.47 -10.34 5.27
CA THR A 94 2.37 -10.22 6.44
C THR A 94 3.79 -10.66 6.09
N LYS A 95 3.95 -11.72 5.30
CA LYS A 95 5.26 -12.18 4.83
C LYS A 95 5.90 -11.16 3.88
N VAL A 96 5.13 -10.65 2.92
CA VAL A 96 5.61 -9.65 1.96
C VAL A 96 6.09 -8.38 2.68
N PHE A 97 5.35 -7.92 3.69
CA PHE A 97 5.73 -6.73 4.45
C PHE A 97 6.91 -6.97 5.39
N SER A 98 7.10 -8.18 5.92
CA SER A 98 8.29 -8.48 6.74
C SER A 98 9.59 -8.39 5.94
N GLU A 99 9.52 -8.60 4.62
CA GLU A 99 10.66 -8.54 3.71
C GLU A 99 10.73 -7.21 2.91
N TYR A 100 9.86 -6.26 3.25
CA TYR A 100 9.82 -5.00 2.53
C TYR A 100 11.11 -4.19 2.72
N LYS A 101 11.75 -3.83 1.61
CA LYS A 101 13.11 -3.27 1.56
C LYS A 101 13.34 -1.97 2.36
N ARG A 102 12.26 -1.23 2.67
CA ARG A 102 12.34 0.02 3.43
C ARG A 102 12.13 -0.16 4.93
N ASN A 103 11.80 -1.37 5.36
CA ASN A 103 11.73 -1.64 6.79
C ASN A 103 13.14 -1.65 7.39
N PHE A 104 13.33 -0.94 8.46
CA PHE A 104 14.58 -0.98 9.22
C PHE A 104 14.32 -0.90 10.72
N VAL A 105 15.20 -1.49 11.49
CA VAL A 105 15.21 -1.39 12.95
C VAL A 105 16.50 -0.67 13.32
N LYS A 106 16.38 0.45 14.03
CA LYS A 106 17.52 1.17 14.60
C LYS A 106 17.61 0.84 16.08
N GLU A 107 18.59 0.05 16.44
CA GLU A 107 18.92 -0.19 17.84
C GLU A 107 19.69 1.01 18.39
N VAL A 108 19.23 1.54 19.49
CA VAL A 108 19.93 2.59 20.23
C VAL A 108 20.54 1.93 21.47
N GLU A 109 21.86 1.94 21.56
CA GLU A 109 22.54 1.51 22.77
C GLU A 109 22.06 2.37 23.94
N LYS A 110 21.61 1.73 25.01
CA LYS A 110 21.32 2.42 26.26
C LYS A 110 22.65 2.74 26.91
N GLU A 111 22.90 4.03 27.10
CA GLU A 111 23.94 4.51 28.01
C GLU A 111 23.62 4.10 29.48
#